data_08be10a0218bded49b61e3244d2d85a4
#
_entry.id   08be10a0218bded49b61e3244d2d85a4
#
_cell.length_a   1.000
_cell.length_b   1.000
_cell.length_c   1.000
_cell.angle_alpha   90.00
_cell.angle_beta   90.00
_cell.angle_gamma   90.00
#
_symmetry.space_group_name_H-M   'P 1'
#
loop_
_entity.id
_entity.type
_entity.pdbx_description
1 polymer ?
#
loop_
_entity_poly.entity_id
_entity_poly.type
_entity_poly.pdbx_seq_one_letter_code
_entity_poly.pdbx_strand_id
1 'polypeptide(L)'
;IVGLGALKYFILKVDARKNMTFNPKESIDFNGNTGPFIQYTYARIQSVMRKAAEAGIVIPAEIPVGIELSEKEEGLIQMVADFAAVVKQAGTDYSPSIIANYTYDLVKEYNQFYHDFSILREENEAVKVFRLALSENVAKVVRISMGLLGIEVPDRM
;
A
#
# COMPACT_ATOMS: atom_id res chain seq x y z
N ILE A 1 -13.82 -7.42 9.41
CA ILE A 1 -12.54 -6.75 9.09
C ILE A 1 -12.83 -5.40 8.45
N VAL A 2 -13.53 -5.35 7.28
CA VAL A 2 -13.68 -4.13 6.47
C VAL A 2 -14.42 -3.01 7.21
N GLY A 3 -15.59 -3.26 7.77
CA GLY A 3 -16.37 -2.21 8.45
C GLY A 3 -15.67 -1.60 9.66
N LEU A 4 -15.01 -2.42 10.49
CA LEU A 4 -14.23 -1.93 11.62
C LEU A 4 -12.97 -1.19 11.15
N GLY A 5 -12.34 -1.66 10.08
CA GLY A 5 -11.22 -0.97 9.45
C GLY A 5 -11.61 0.40 8.91
N ALA A 6 -12.78 0.50 8.27
CA ALA A 6 -13.32 1.76 7.77
C ALA A 6 -13.53 2.78 8.89
N LEU A 7 -14.16 2.36 10.00
CA LEU A 7 -14.40 3.21 11.17
C LEU A 7 -13.08 3.70 11.80
N LYS A 8 -12.18 2.78 12.10
CA LYS A 8 -10.87 3.11 12.71
C LYS A 8 -10.08 4.07 11.83
N TYR A 9 -9.99 3.77 10.53
CA TYR A 9 -9.24 4.59 9.59
C TYR A 9 -9.84 5.99 9.48
N PHE A 10 -11.17 6.10 9.37
CA PHE A 10 -11.84 7.40 9.27
C PHE A 10 -11.52 8.31 10.46
N ILE A 11 -11.44 7.75 11.65
CA ILE A 11 -11.08 8.49 12.86
C ILE A 11 -9.58 8.84 12.85
N LEU A 12 -8.72 7.86 12.56
CA LEU A 12 -7.27 8.02 12.72
C LEU A 12 -6.59 8.85 11.61
N LYS A 13 -7.22 8.98 10.43
CA LYS A 13 -6.68 9.82 9.35
C LYS A 13 -6.73 11.32 9.65
N VAL A 14 -7.52 11.74 10.64
CA VAL A 14 -7.65 13.13 11.07
C VAL A 14 -6.75 13.38 12.26
N ASP A 15 -6.03 14.51 12.25
CA ASP A 15 -5.21 14.94 13.39
C ASP A 15 -6.09 15.06 14.65
N ALA A 16 -5.64 14.48 15.77
CA ALA A 16 -6.41 14.43 17.02
C ALA A 16 -6.78 15.81 17.60
N ARG A 17 -6.07 16.86 17.16
CA ARG A 17 -6.35 18.26 17.55
C ARG A 17 -7.44 18.92 16.70
N LYS A 18 -7.92 18.25 15.63
CA LYS A 18 -8.92 18.78 14.72
C LYS A 18 -10.29 18.17 15.00
N ASN A 19 -11.32 18.99 14.88
CA ASN A 19 -12.70 18.50 14.89
C ASN A 19 -13.00 17.73 13.60
N MET A 20 -13.78 16.67 13.72
CA MET A 20 -14.27 15.89 12.59
C MET A 20 -15.74 15.53 12.78
N THR A 21 -16.46 15.40 11.67
CA THR A 21 -17.81 14.83 11.64
C THR A 21 -17.73 13.46 11.00
N PHE A 22 -18.20 12.42 11.70
CA PHE A 22 -18.23 11.09 11.16
C PHE A 22 -19.35 10.94 10.12
N ASN A 23 -18.99 10.51 8.91
CA ASN A 23 -19.92 10.17 7.85
C ASN A 23 -19.79 8.67 7.50
N PRO A 24 -20.80 7.84 7.88
CA PRO A 24 -20.74 6.41 7.63
C PRO A 24 -20.60 6.02 6.15
N LYS A 25 -21.30 6.74 5.25
CA LYS A 25 -21.26 6.46 3.81
C LYS A 25 -19.88 6.75 3.21
N GLU A 26 -19.29 7.87 3.60
CA GLU A 26 -17.95 8.25 3.16
C GLU A 26 -16.89 7.30 3.71
N SER A 27 -17.05 6.82 4.95
CA SER A 27 -16.05 5.95 5.60
C SER A 27 -15.87 4.60 4.92
N ILE A 28 -16.89 4.08 4.24
CA ILE A 28 -16.89 2.78 3.56
C ILE A 28 -16.67 2.88 2.04
N ASP A 29 -16.41 4.07 1.50
CA ASP A 29 -16.17 4.26 0.08
C ASP A 29 -14.85 3.56 -0.34
N PHE A 30 -14.91 2.85 -1.47
CA PHE A 30 -13.76 2.21 -2.09
C PHE A 30 -12.95 3.13 -3.03
N ASN A 31 -13.39 4.38 -3.20
CA ASN A 31 -12.77 5.37 -4.08
C ASN A 31 -12.41 6.64 -3.31
N GLY A 32 -11.44 6.57 -2.43
CA GLY A 32 -11.06 7.76 -1.69
C GLY A 32 -10.10 7.46 -0.57
N ASN A 33 -9.83 8.46 0.27
CA ASN A 33 -8.96 8.30 1.44
C ASN A 33 -9.71 7.55 2.56
N THR A 34 -9.86 6.22 2.40
CA THR A 34 -10.62 5.33 3.27
C THR A 34 -9.87 4.05 3.59
N GLY A 35 -10.24 3.41 4.71
CA GLY A 35 -9.72 2.10 5.08
C GLY A 35 -10.01 1.03 4.03
N PRO A 36 -11.24 0.90 3.51
CA PRO A 36 -11.59 -0.05 2.46
C PRO A 36 -10.77 0.11 1.18
N PHE A 37 -10.45 1.32 0.75
CA PHE A 37 -9.59 1.55 -0.40
C PHE A 37 -8.18 0.95 -0.20
N ILE A 38 -7.61 1.16 0.99
CA ILE A 38 -6.29 0.61 1.34
C ILE A 38 -6.35 -0.91 1.42
N GLN A 39 -7.37 -1.46 2.10
CA GLN A 39 -7.57 -2.90 2.25
C GLN A 39 -7.75 -3.59 0.89
N TYR A 40 -8.54 -2.98 0.00
CA TYR A 40 -8.76 -3.49 -1.36
C TYR A 40 -7.46 -3.48 -2.18
N THR A 41 -6.66 -2.43 -2.07
CA THR A 41 -5.36 -2.36 -2.75
C THR A 41 -4.41 -3.45 -2.25
N TYR A 42 -4.37 -3.68 -0.94
CA TYR A 42 -3.59 -4.79 -0.37
C TYR A 42 -4.05 -6.14 -0.91
N ALA A 43 -5.35 -6.42 -0.89
CA ALA A 43 -5.92 -7.67 -1.43
C ALA A 43 -5.62 -7.84 -2.93
N ARG A 44 -5.60 -6.75 -3.70
CA ARG A 44 -5.19 -6.73 -5.11
C ARG A 44 -3.74 -7.19 -5.27
N ILE A 45 -2.83 -6.65 -4.47
CA ILE A 45 -1.42 -7.06 -4.51
C ILE A 45 -1.29 -8.55 -4.18
N GLN A 46 -1.97 -9.03 -3.13
CA GLN A 46 -1.96 -10.44 -2.77
C GLN A 46 -2.50 -11.33 -3.90
N SER A 47 -3.48 -10.85 -4.67
CA SER A 47 -3.98 -11.57 -5.86
C SER A 47 -2.91 -11.65 -6.96
N VAL A 48 -2.15 -10.57 -7.18
CA VAL A 48 -1.02 -10.58 -8.15
C VAL A 48 0.04 -11.58 -7.70
N MET A 49 0.40 -11.58 -6.42
CA MET A 49 1.40 -12.50 -5.87
C MET A 49 0.97 -13.97 -5.99
N ARG A 50 -0.30 -14.28 -5.70
CA ARG A 50 -0.83 -15.65 -5.90
C ARG A 50 -0.75 -16.10 -7.36
N LYS A 51 -1.15 -15.25 -8.29
CA LYS A 51 -1.10 -15.54 -9.73
C LYS A 51 0.34 -15.73 -10.22
N ALA A 52 1.29 -14.96 -9.70
CA ALA A 52 2.71 -15.14 -10.00
C ALA A 52 3.19 -16.52 -9.52
N ALA A 53 2.84 -16.90 -8.29
CA ALA A 53 3.18 -18.22 -7.74
C ALA A 53 2.55 -19.38 -8.52
N GLU A 54 1.27 -19.26 -8.90
CA GLU A 54 0.57 -20.23 -9.75
C GLU A 54 1.22 -20.37 -11.13
N ALA A 55 1.79 -19.31 -11.66
CA ALA A 55 2.56 -19.31 -12.91
C ALA A 55 4.02 -19.78 -12.73
N GLY A 56 4.43 -20.18 -11.53
CA GLY A 56 5.79 -20.66 -11.24
C GLY A 56 6.85 -19.54 -11.21
N ILE A 57 6.43 -18.28 -11.13
CA ILE A 57 7.38 -17.15 -11.07
C ILE A 57 7.92 -17.04 -9.64
N VAL A 58 9.24 -17.11 -9.52
CA VAL A 58 9.95 -16.97 -8.24
C VAL A 58 10.62 -15.60 -8.19
N ILE A 59 10.37 -14.87 -7.10
CA ILE A 59 11.07 -13.60 -6.85
C ILE A 59 12.42 -13.96 -6.20
N PRO A 60 13.56 -13.63 -6.84
CA PRO A 60 14.87 -13.93 -6.28
C PRO A 60 15.16 -13.01 -5.08
N ALA A 61 16.07 -13.46 -4.21
CA ALA A 61 16.53 -12.67 -3.07
C ALA A 61 17.26 -11.39 -3.50
N GLU A 62 17.98 -11.47 -4.63
CA GLU A 62 18.66 -10.33 -5.23
C GLU A 62 17.95 -9.93 -6.52
N ILE A 63 17.55 -8.67 -6.58
CA ILE A 63 16.89 -8.12 -7.77
C ILE A 63 17.92 -7.87 -8.87
N PRO A 64 17.61 -8.23 -10.13
CA PRO A 64 18.51 -8.00 -11.25
C PRO A 64 18.91 -6.51 -11.37
N VAL A 65 20.19 -6.26 -11.59
CA VAL A 65 20.72 -4.92 -11.85
C VAL A 65 20.60 -4.54 -13.34
N GLY A 66 20.64 -3.25 -13.65
CA GLY A 66 20.61 -2.75 -15.02
C GLY A 66 19.21 -2.64 -15.62
N ILE A 67 18.17 -2.64 -14.77
CA ILE A 67 16.81 -2.33 -15.18
C ILE A 67 16.66 -0.80 -15.25
N GLU A 68 16.14 -0.30 -16.35
CA GLU A 68 15.72 1.10 -16.46
C GLU A 68 14.39 1.29 -15.75
N LEU A 69 14.36 2.17 -14.75
CA LEU A 69 13.19 2.46 -13.94
C LEU A 69 12.40 3.62 -14.52
N SER A 70 11.08 3.54 -14.46
CA SER A 70 10.19 4.67 -14.70
C SER A 70 10.12 5.58 -13.46
N GLU A 71 9.74 6.85 -13.65
CA GLU A 71 9.55 7.81 -12.57
C GLU A 71 8.58 7.27 -11.48
N LYS A 72 7.54 6.50 -11.88
CA LYS A 72 6.59 5.89 -10.95
C LYS A 72 7.22 4.78 -10.12
N GLU A 73 8.06 3.96 -10.72
CA GLU A 73 8.80 2.92 -10.01
C GLU A 73 9.79 3.53 -9.02
N GLU A 74 10.53 4.56 -9.43
CA GLU A 74 11.43 5.31 -8.54
C GLU A 74 10.67 5.97 -7.39
N GLY A 75 9.53 6.60 -7.66
CA GLY A 75 8.68 7.21 -6.66
C GLY A 75 8.18 6.21 -5.61
N LEU A 76 7.75 5.02 -6.02
CA LEU A 76 7.32 3.97 -5.10
C LEU A 76 8.48 3.44 -4.25
N ILE A 77 9.67 3.26 -4.84
CA ILE A 77 10.87 2.86 -4.08
C ILE A 77 11.18 3.89 -3.01
N GLN A 78 11.16 5.18 -3.36
CA GLN A 78 11.42 6.26 -2.41
C GLN A 78 10.39 6.26 -1.28
N MET A 79 9.10 6.12 -1.59
CA MET A 79 8.05 6.07 -0.57
C MET A 79 8.25 4.88 0.38
N VAL A 80 8.58 3.69 -0.14
CA VAL A 80 8.88 2.51 0.68
C VAL A 80 10.10 2.77 1.57
N ALA A 81 11.15 3.39 1.05
CA ALA A 81 12.36 3.73 1.82
C ALA A 81 12.07 4.74 2.93
N ASP A 82 11.17 5.68 2.71
CA ASP A 82 10.80 6.73 3.68
C ASP A 82 9.97 6.20 4.87
N PHE A 83 9.46 4.98 4.81
CA PHE A 83 8.54 4.45 5.82
C PHE A 83 9.07 4.53 7.26
N ALA A 84 10.34 4.19 7.48
CA ALA A 84 10.95 4.26 8.80
C ALA A 84 10.96 5.69 9.37
N ALA A 85 11.23 6.69 8.53
CA ALA A 85 11.20 8.10 8.91
C ALA A 85 9.78 8.57 9.23
N VAL A 86 8.78 8.10 8.47
CA VAL A 86 7.36 8.39 8.71
C VAL A 86 6.91 7.84 10.07
N VAL A 87 7.26 6.59 10.39
CA VAL A 87 6.94 5.98 11.69
C VAL A 87 7.59 6.76 12.84
N LYS A 88 8.87 7.12 12.69
CA LYS A 88 9.57 7.95 13.68
C LYS A 88 8.88 9.28 13.91
N GLN A 89 8.50 9.97 12.82
CA GLN A 89 7.81 11.25 12.89
C GLN A 89 6.45 11.12 13.59
N ALA A 90 5.66 10.11 13.20
CA ALA A 90 4.35 9.85 13.81
C ALA A 90 4.47 9.60 15.32
N GLY A 91 5.49 8.85 15.75
CA GLY A 91 5.78 8.59 17.15
C GLY A 91 6.21 9.86 17.91
N THR A 92 7.08 10.68 17.31
CA THR A 92 7.54 11.95 17.90
C THR A 92 6.38 12.93 18.09
N ASP A 93 5.46 12.99 17.13
CA ASP A 93 4.34 13.95 17.13
C ASP A 93 3.08 13.40 17.81
N TYR A 94 3.12 12.14 18.28
CA TYR A 94 1.94 11.42 18.80
C TYR A 94 0.75 11.50 17.82
N SER A 95 1.02 11.37 16.53
CA SER A 95 0.04 11.60 15.46
C SER A 95 -0.10 10.37 14.55
N PRO A 96 -1.08 9.49 14.81
CA PRO A 96 -1.35 8.35 13.93
C PRO A 96 -1.82 8.77 12.53
N SER A 97 -2.34 9.99 12.37
CA SER A 97 -2.76 10.51 11.07
C SER A 97 -1.62 10.62 10.06
N ILE A 98 -0.39 10.77 10.52
CA ILE A 98 0.81 10.77 9.67
C ILE A 98 0.95 9.39 8.98
N ILE A 99 0.81 8.31 9.73
CA ILE A 99 0.86 6.93 9.18
C ILE A 99 -0.33 6.70 8.26
N ALA A 100 -1.55 7.08 8.67
CA ALA A 100 -2.75 6.87 7.88
C ALA A 100 -2.66 7.55 6.50
N ASN A 101 -2.30 8.83 6.47
CA ASN A 101 -2.20 9.57 5.22
C ASN A 101 -1.03 9.11 4.35
N TYR A 102 0.12 8.80 4.93
CA TYR A 102 1.23 8.18 4.19
C TYR A 102 0.79 6.86 3.52
N THR A 103 0.08 6.00 4.25
CA THR A 103 -0.39 4.71 3.70
C THR A 103 -1.36 4.92 2.55
N TYR A 104 -2.27 5.88 2.65
CA TYR A 104 -3.15 6.25 1.56
C TYR A 104 -2.37 6.74 0.33
N ASP A 105 -1.42 7.63 0.51
CA ASP A 105 -0.61 8.15 -0.59
C ASP A 105 0.18 7.02 -1.28
N LEU A 106 0.78 6.11 -0.49
CA LEU A 106 1.49 4.95 -1.02
C LEU A 106 0.59 4.05 -1.88
N VAL A 107 -0.61 3.71 -1.40
CA VAL A 107 -1.52 2.84 -2.17
C VAL A 107 -2.13 3.56 -3.38
N LYS A 108 -2.31 4.88 -3.30
CA LYS A 108 -2.75 5.69 -4.44
C LYS A 108 -1.71 5.66 -5.56
N GLU A 109 -0.44 5.90 -5.25
CA GLU A 109 0.66 5.81 -6.22
C GLU A 109 0.81 4.39 -6.76
N TYR A 110 0.70 3.37 -5.91
CA TYR A 110 0.73 1.98 -6.36
C TYR A 110 -0.42 1.65 -7.33
N ASN A 111 -1.64 2.15 -7.09
CA ASN A 111 -2.75 1.93 -8.00
C ASN A 111 -2.55 2.58 -9.37
N GLN A 112 -1.90 3.76 -9.43
CA GLN A 112 -1.52 4.38 -10.70
C GLN A 112 -0.46 3.55 -11.43
N PHE A 113 0.58 3.10 -10.72
CA PHE A 113 1.58 2.19 -11.25
C PHE A 113 0.95 0.90 -11.79
N TYR A 114 0.07 0.26 -11.01
CA TYR A 114 -0.63 -0.96 -11.40
C TYR A 114 -1.51 -0.79 -12.64
N HIS A 115 -2.11 0.39 -12.81
CA HIS A 115 -2.92 0.72 -13.98
C HIS A 115 -2.05 0.91 -15.22
N ASP A 116 -0.92 1.60 -15.10
CA ASP A 116 -0.10 2.01 -16.24
C ASP A 116 0.88 0.90 -16.68
N PHE A 117 1.26 0.01 -15.78
CA PHE A 117 2.23 -1.05 -16.06
C PHE A 117 1.61 -2.44 -15.84
N SER A 118 1.72 -3.27 -16.87
CA SER A 118 1.40 -4.69 -16.73
C SER A 118 2.51 -5.40 -15.95
N ILE A 119 2.17 -6.04 -14.83
CA ILE A 119 3.16 -6.78 -14.03
C ILE A 119 3.34 -8.19 -14.58
N LEU A 120 2.26 -8.98 -14.63
CA LEU A 120 2.33 -10.38 -15.02
C LEU A 120 2.47 -10.61 -16.53
N ARG A 121 2.08 -9.62 -17.34
CA ARG A 121 2.19 -9.68 -18.80
C ARG A 121 3.45 -9.01 -19.34
N GLU A 122 4.32 -8.51 -18.46
CA GLU A 122 5.60 -7.96 -18.85
C GLU A 122 6.44 -9.04 -19.53
N GLU A 123 7.00 -8.75 -20.69
CA GLU A 123 7.80 -9.70 -21.47
C GLU A 123 9.23 -9.81 -20.96
N ASN A 124 9.76 -8.70 -20.44
CA ASN A 124 11.10 -8.70 -19.85
C ASN A 124 11.04 -9.32 -18.45
N GLU A 125 11.61 -10.51 -18.30
CA GLU A 125 11.60 -11.26 -17.04
C GLU A 125 12.24 -10.49 -15.88
N ALA A 126 13.32 -9.76 -16.11
CA ALA A 126 13.99 -8.98 -15.08
C ALA A 126 13.09 -7.84 -14.58
N VAL A 127 12.39 -7.15 -15.48
CA VAL A 127 11.43 -6.09 -15.14
C VAL A 127 10.21 -6.69 -14.42
N LYS A 128 9.69 -7.82 -14.89
CA LYS A 128 8.57 -8.53 -14.25
C LYS A 128 8.86 -8.89 -12.81
N VAL A 129 10.00 -9.51 -12.57
CA VAL A 129 10.45 -9.92 -11.24
C VAL A 129 10.67 -8.71 -10.33
N PHE A 130 11.27 -7.64 -10.87
CA PHE A 130 11.43 -6.38 -10.14
C PHE A 130 10.07 -5.80 -9.72
N ARG A 131 9.10 -5.72 -10.63
CA ARG A 131 7.75 -5.20 -10.33
C ARG A 131 6.99 -6.04 -9.31
N LEU A 132 7.19 -7.36 -9.34
CA LEU A 132 6.65 -8.26 -8.31
C LEU A 132 7.30 -7.99 -6.96
N ALA A 133 8.62 -7.85 -6.89
CA ALA A 133 9.33 -7.53 -5.65
C ALA A 133 8.92 -6.15 -5.10
N LEU A 134 8.76 -5.15 -5.96
CA LEU A 134 8.27 -3.83 -5.57
C LEU A 134 6.86 -3.93 -4.98
N SER A 135 5.95 -4.66 -5.65
CA SER A 135 4.58 -4.88 -5.19
C SER A 135 4.54 -5.59 -3.82
N GLU A 136 5.37 -6.61 -3.63
CA GLU A 136 5.49 -7.31 -2.35
C GLU A 136 5.95 -6.37 -1.22
N ASN A 137 6.93 -5.51 -1.48
CA ASN A 137 7.41 -4.56 -0.50
C ASN A 137 6.37 -3.47 -0.17
N VAL A 138 5.62 -2.99 -1.16
CA VAL A 138 4.47 -2.10 -0.93
C VAL A 138 3.45 -2.80 -0.03
N ALA A 139 3.08 -4.05 -0.29
CA ALA A 139 2.15 -4.80 0.54
C ALA A 139 2.66 -4.98 1.98
N LYS A 140 3.95 -5.26 2.17
CA LYS A 140 4.58 -5.34 3.51
C LYS A 140 4.43 -4.03 4.28
N VAL A 141 4.74 -2.90 3.64
CA VAL A 141 4.61 -1.57 4.25
C VAL A 141 3.15 -1.28 4.60
N VAL A 142 2.21 -1.52 3.69
CA VAL A 142 0.78 -1.33 3.94
C VAL A 142 0.31 -2.17 5.14
N ARG A 143 0.68 -3.45 5.19
CA ARG A 143 0.31 -4.34 6.29
C ARG A 143 0.84 -3.85 7.64
N ILE A 144 2.10 -3.42 7.69
CA ILE A 144 2.72 -2.90 8.90
C ILE A 144 2.06 -1.58 9.31
N SER A 145 1.88 -0.66 8.38
CA SER A 145 1.24 0.64 8.62
C SER A 145 -0.16 0.50 9.19
N MET A 146 -0.98 -0.33 8.57
CA MET A 146 -2.34 -0.58 9.02
C MET A 146 -2.35 -1.31 10.38
N GLY A 147 -1.41 -2.23 10.60
CA GLY A 147 -1.21 -2.89 11.89
C GLY A 147 -0.88 -1.91 13.01
N LEU A 148 -0.03 -0.90 12.76
CA LEU A 148 0.26 0.18 13.72
C LEU A 148 -0.99 0.99 14.09
N LEU A 149 -1.96 1.09 13.18
CA LEU A 149 -3.26 1.72 13.41
C LEU A 149 -4.29 0.77 14.03
N GLY A 150 -3.92 -0.49 14.32
CA GLY A 150 -4.83 -1.51 14.83
C GLY A 150 -5.88 -1.96 13.80
N ILE A 151 -5.54 -1.87 12.50
CA ILE A 151 -6.42 -2.22 11.38
C ILE A 151 -5.86 -3.45 10.66
N GLU A 152 -6.68 -4.48 10.50
CA GLU A 152 -6.34 -5.66 9.72
C GLU A 152 -6.53 -5.42 8.22
N VAL A 153 -5.67 -6.02 7.42
CA VAL A 153 -5.78 -6.04 5.95
C VAL A 153 -5.99 -7.48 5.47
N PRO A 154 -7.11 -7.78 4.80
CA PRO A 154 -7.40 -9.14 4.36
C PRO A 154 -6.66 -9.48 3.06
N ASP A 155 -6.24 -10.74 2.91
CA ASP A 155 -5.58 -11.21 1.69
C ASP A 155 -6.55 -11.35 0.50
N ARG A 156 -7.85 -11.32 0.75
CA ARG A 156 -8.93 -11.41 -0.26
C ARG A 156 -10.09 -10.51 0.12
N MET A 157 -10.62 -9.83 -0.87
CA MET A 157 -11.85 -9.03 -0.79
C MET A 157 -12.72 -9.30 -2.01
#